data_5dfc47f2293ee3989507b34c0b541112
#
_entry.id   5dfc47f2293ee3989507b34c0b541112
#
_cell.length_a   1.000
_cell.length_b   1.000
_cell.length_c   1.000
_cell.angle_alpha   90.00
_cell.angle_beta   90.00
_cell.angle_gamma   90.00
#
_symmetry.space_group_name_H-M   'P 1'
#
loop_
_entity.id
_entity.type
_entity.pdbx_description
1 polymer ?
#
loop_
_entity_poly.entity_id
_entity_poly.type
_entity_poly.pdbx_seq_one_letter_code
_entity_poly.pdbx_strand_id
1 'polypeptide(L)'
;MIVSIILFVFLLILVLLYIYGRNLERECEEFDNPLDAKTDMIDKLYGKLFDKVFNEQTAIVSETKEIIDFIKRHPVKSGDDKSYILDCGSGTGKHYQYLNSGNTGLSVIGLERSQAMADIFNVRNPTGKLIMGDIRNENLFESEKFSYILCLKETLYHNSMNDWNTILSNFYFWLKPSGYLIIHVFDRNNLDPAPLNMSLLRKDAKKRVHSITNFPTFMHDGWWETRGKTICQYNEIFALHGADGKITKKRHYKHNLSIPPKDKIMEKIVENYFKLIEIKKFDGDKITDHELCFFKKQKN
;
A
#
# COMPACT_ATOMS: atom_id res chain seq x y z
N MET A 1 -38.58 -28.76 -19.89
CA MET A 1 -38.24 -27.63 -19.01
C MET A 1 -37.13 -27.98 -17.98
N ILE A 2 -37.34 -28.99 -17.11
CA ILE A 2 -36.33 -29.40 -16.08
C ILE A 2 -34.99 -29.85 -16.73
N VAL A 3 -35.01 -30.69 -17.76
CA VAL A 3 -33.83 -31.17 -18.46
C VAL A 3 -33.03 -30.03 -19.08
N SER A 4 -33.69 -29.01 -19.65
CA SER A 4 -33.06 -27.83 -20.23
C SER A 4 -32.38 -26.97 -19.16
N ILE A 5 -32.93 -26.87 -17.97
CA ILE A 5 -32.35 -26.14 -16.83
C ILE A 5 -31.08 -26.87 -16.32
N ILE A 6 -31.17 -28.21 -16.19
CA ILE A 6 -30.02 -29.02 -15.76
C ILE A 6 -28.89 -28.90 -16.77
N LEU A 7 -29.17 -28.95 -18.09
CA LEU A 7 -28.16 -28.80 -19.12
C LEU A 7 -27.51 -27.42 -19.09
N PHE A 8 -28.30 -26.38 -18.89
CA PHE A 8 -27.80 -25.01 -18.76
C PHE A 8 -26.87 -24.81 -17.55
N VAL A 9 -27.30 -25.35 -16.37
CA VAL A 9 -26.46 -25.28 -15.16
C VAL A 9 -25.16 -26.06 -15.34
N PHE A 10 -25.22 -27.23 -15.96
CA PHE A 10 -24.02 -28.03 -16.26
C PHE A 10 -23.06 -27.31 -17.22
N LEU A 11 -23.58 -26.66 -18.26
CA LEU A 11 -22.79 -25.87 -19.21
C LEU A 11 -22.14 -24.66 -18.51
N LEU A 12 -22.87 -23.99 -17.62
CA LEU A 12 -22.37 -22.86 -16.82
C LEU A 12 -21.23 -23.30 -15.92
N ILE A 13 -21.35 -24.46 -15.26
CA ILE A 13 -20.27 -25.01 -14.43
C ILE A 13 -19.03 -25.31 -15.28
N LEU A 14 -19.20 -25.90 -16.47
CA LEU A 14 -18.08 -26.19 -17.38
C LEU A 14 -17.37 -24.89 -17.83
N VAL A 15 -18.13 -23.85 -18.16
CA VAL A 15 -17.56 -22.54 -18.50
C VAL A 15 -16.79 -21.92 -17.34
N LEU A 16 -17.35 -21.99 -16.13
CA LEU A 16 -16.66 -21.51 -14.92
C LEU A 16 -15.39 -22.27 -14.63
N LEU A 17 -15.41 -23.61 -14.77
CA LEU A 17 -14.21 -24.45 -14.63
C LEU A 17 -13.16 -24.15 -15.70
N TYR A 18 -13.58 -23.89 -16.95
CA TYR A 18 -12.68 -23.51 -18.01
C TYR A 18 -12.02 -22.16 -17.74
N ILE A 19 -12.81 -21.15 -17.33
CA ILE A 19 -12.29 -19.81 -16.96
C ILE A 19 -11.33 -19.92 -15.77
N TYR A 20 -11.67 -20.74 -14.79
CA TYR A 20 -10.81 -21.00 -13.63
C TYR A 20 -9.48 -21.65 -14.03
N GLY A 21 -9.54 -22.69 -14.89
CA GLY A 21 -8.35 -23.36 -15.42
C GLY A 21 -7.44 -22.42 -16.21
N ARG A 22 -8.03 -21.56 -17.08
CA ARG A 22 -7.27 -20.55 -17.85
C ARG A 22 -6.62 -19.49 -16.95
N ASN A 23 -7.26 -19.09 -15.86
CA ASN A 23 -6.65 -18.18 -14.90
C ASN A 23 -5.48 -18.83 -14.15
N LEU A 24 -5.60 -20.11 -13.80
CA LEU A 24 -4.54 -20.90 -13.18
C LEU A 24 -3.31 -21.05 -14.11
N GLU A 25 -3.53 -21.34 -15.39
CA GLU A 25 -2.46 -21.41 -16.40
C GLU A 25 -1.73 -20.07 -16.54
N ARG A 26 -2.46 -18.95 -16.59
CA ARG A 26 -1.85 -17.61 -16.62
C ARG A 26 -1.02 -17.30 -15.37
N GLU A 27 -1.52 -17.64 -14.18
CA GLU A 27 -0.75 -17.49 -12.95
C GLU A 27 0.52 -18.35 -12.98
N CYS A 28 0.47 -19.56 -13.56
CA CYS A 28 1.64 -20.43 -13.76
C CYS A 28 2.67 -19.83 -14.72
N GLU A 29 2.25 -19.30 -15.86
CA GLU A 29 3.15 -18.68 -16.84
C GLU A 29 3.90 -17.47 -16.25
N GLU A 30 3.24 -16.67 -15.41
CA GLU A 30 3.86 -15.53 -14.74
C GLU A 30 4.90 -15.95 -13.68
N PHE A 31 4.73 -17.12 -13.02
CA PHE A 31 5.72 -17.67 -12.11
C PHE A 31 6.99 -18.18 -12.82
N ASP A 32 6.92 -18.49 -14.12
CA ASP A 32 8.06 -18.99 -14.91
C ASP A 32 9.00 -17.86 -15.36
N ASN A 33 8.52 -16.61 -15.42
CA ASN A 33 9.36 -15.49 -15.82
C ASN A 33 10.44 -15.21 -14.75
N PRO A 34 11.74 -15.21 -15.13
CA PRO A 34 12.79 -14.85 -14.19
C PRO A 34 12.58 -13.40 -13.73
N LEU A 35 12.81 -13.14 -12.46
CA LEU A 35 12.92 -11.78 -11.93
C LEU A 35 14.09 -11.11 -12.67
N ASP A 36 13.80 -10.11 -13.47
CA ASP A 36 14.83 -9.25 -14.00
C ASP A 36 15.43 -8.49 -12.81
N ALA A 37 16.71 -8.74 -12.51
CA ALA A 37 17.41 -8.19 -11.33
C ALA A 37 17.50 -6.65 -11.34
N LYS A 38 17.03 -6.01 -12.41
CA LYS A 38 17.03 -4.56 -12.61
C LYS A 38 15.64 -3.91 -12.56
N THR A 39 14.56 -4.69 -12.52
CA THR A 39 13.20 -4.17 -12.40
C THR A 39 12.78 -4.05 -10.95
N ASP A 40 11.92 -3.09 -10.69
CA ASP A 40 11.19 -2.88 -9.44
C ASP A 40 10.81 -4.25 -8.83
N MET A 41 11.05 -4.43 -7.52
CA MET A 41 10.67 -5.67 -6.81
C MET A 41 9.14 -5.92 -6.87
N ILE A 42 8.38 -4.95 -7.34
CA ILE A 42 6.95 -5.03 -7.61
C ILE A 42 6.75 -5.33 -9.09
N ASP A 43 6.82 -6.62 -9.43
CA ASP A 43 6.53 -7.10 -10.77
C ASP A 43 5.01 -7.29 -10.98
N LYS A 44 4.63 -7.67 -12.20
CA LYS A 44 3.22 -7.85 -12.57
C LYS A 44 2.52 -8.95 -11.76
N LEU A 45 3.25 -10.01 -11.39
CA LEU A 45 2.71 -11.08 -10.56
C LEU A 45 2.45 -10.55 -9.13
N TYR A 46 3.44 -9.85 -8.54
CA TYR A 46 3.30 -9.26 -7.22
C TYR A 46 2.07 -8.34 -7.16
N GLY A 47 1.92 -7.43 -8.13
CA GLY A 47 0.76 -6.55 -8.20
C GLY A 47 -0.57 -7.31 -8.18
N LYS A 48 -0.71 -8.38 -8.95
CA LYS A 48 -1.93 -9.20 -8.99
C LYS A 48 -2.23 -9.92 -7.67
N LEU A 49 -1.19 -10.35 -6.95
CA LEU A 49 -1.35 -11.08 -5.68
C LEU A 49 -1.46 -10.14 -4.48
N PHE A 50 -0.95 -8.91 -4.59
CA PHE A 50 -0.89 -7.93 -3.51
C PHE A 50 -2.25 -7.75 -2.83
N ASP A 51 -3.29 -7.48 -3.58
CA ASP A 51 -4.62 -7.24 -3.02
C ASP A 51 -5.28 -8.49 -2.41
N LYS A 52 -4.86 -9.68 -2.82
CA LYS A 52 -5.33 -10.94 -2.23
C LYS A 52 -4.70 -11.15 -0.86
N VAL A 53 -3.40 -10.84 -0.74
CA VAL A 53 -2.62 -11.03 0.50
C VAL A 53 -2.87 -9.89 1.49
N PHE A 54 -2.79 -8.64 1.02
CA PHE A 54 -2.95 -7.43 1.84
C PHE A 54 -4.39 -6.89 1.75
N ASN A 55 -5.37 -7.78 1.94
CA ASN A 55 -6.79 -7.41 1.92
C ASN A 55 -7.24 -6.83 3.27
N GLU A 56 -6.69 -5.69 3.63
CA GLU A 56 -6.98 -4.95 4.86
C GLU A 56 -8.17 -4.00 4.68
N GLN A 57 -9.25 -4.45 4.07
CA GLN A 57 -10.37 -3.57 3.71
C GLN A 57 -10.93 -2.81 4.92
N THR A 58 -11.09 -3.46 6.07
CA THR A 58 -11.59 -2.83 7.31
C THR A 58 -10.65 -1.74 7.80
N ALA A 59 -9.34 -2.00 7.81
CA ALA A 59 -8.34 -1.03 8.22
C ALA A 59 -8.31 0.17 7.27
N ILE A 60 -8.30 -0.07 5.96
CA ILE A 60 -8.31 1.00 4.94
C ILE A 60 -9.54 1.90 5.07
N VAL A 61 -10.72 1.31 5.31
CA VAL A 61 -11.96 2.07 5.54
C VAL A 61 -11.85 2.92 6.80
N SER A 62 -11.37 2.36 7.90
CA SER A 62 -11.19 3.08 9.16
C SER A 62 -10.18 4.22 9.05
N GLU A 63 -9.00 3.94 8.44
CA GLU A 63 -7.97 4.94 8.18
C GLU A 63 -8.50 6.08 7.31
N THR A 64 -9.18 5.74 6.21
CA THR A 64 -9.72 6.73 5.28
C THR A 64 -10.81 7.57 5.94
N LYS A 65 -11.65 6.98 6.80
CA LYS A 65 -12.65 7.72 7.57
C LYS A 65 -11.99 8.76 8.48
N GLU A 66 -10.96 8.37 9.24
CA GLU A 66 -10.23 9.31 10.10
C GLU A 66 -9.58 10.45 9.29
N ILE A 67 -9.02 10.15 8.11
CA ILE A 67 -8.46 11.15 7.20
C ILE A 67 -9.56 12.12 6.74
N ILE A 68 -10.71 11.63 6.29
CA ILE A 68 -11.83 12.46 5.84
C ILE A 68 -12.36 13.32 6.99
N ASP A 69 -12.52 12.76 8.18
CA ASP A 69 -12.99 13.48 9.35
C ASP A 69 -11.98 14.56 9.79
N PHE A 70 -10.67 14.27 9.69
CA PHE A 70 -9.63 15.28 9.90
C PHE A 70 -9.73 16.42 8.89
N ILE A 71 -9.85 16.12 7.60
CA ILE A 71 -9.99 17.11 6.52
C ILE A 71 -11.19 18.03 6.78
N LYS A 72 -12.33 17.49 7.20
CA LYS A 72 -13.53 18.25 7.54
C LYS A 72 -13.33 19.17 8.74
N ARG A 73 -12.58 18.72 9.77
CA ARG A 73 -12.27 19.53 10.96
C ARG A 73 -11.20 20.59 10.72
N HIS A 74 -10.33 20.38 9.74
CA HIS A 74 -9.17 21.23 9.46
C HIS A 74 -9.16 21.72 7.99
N PRO A 75 -10.18 22.47 7.53
CA PRO A 75 -10.23 22.92 6.15
C PRO A 75 -9.09 23.90 5.85
N VAL A 76 -8.39 23.64 4.73
CA VAL A 76 -7.36 24.53 4.23
C VAL A 76 -8.02 25.57 3.33
N LYS A 77 -8.01 26.84 3.76
CA LYS A 77 -8.53 27.95 2.94
C LYS A 77 -7.58 28.15 1.74
N SER A 78 -8.13 28.12 0.55
CA SER A 78 -7.42 28.43 -0.70
C SER A 78 -7.95 29.72 -1.28
N GLY A 79 -7.05 30.55 -1.79
CA GLY A 79 -7.45 31.82 -2.50
C GLY A 79 -8.05 31.52 -3.88
N ASP A 80 -7.82 30.33 -4.43
CA ASP A 80 -8.40 29.80 -5.64
C ASP A 80 -9.32 28.62 -5.26
N ASP A 81 -10.44 28.46 -5.96
CA ASP A 81 -11.48 27.47 -5.68
C ASP A 81 -11.02 26.00 -5.86
N LYS A 82 -9.74 25.75 -6.16
CA LYS A 82 -9.21 24.40 -6.43
C LYS A 82 -8.34 23.92 -5.28
N SER A 83 -8.85 22.98 -4.52
CA SER A 83 -8.10 22.25 -3.50
C SER A 83 -7.97 20.78 -3.87
N TYR A 84 -6.76 20.24 -3.69
CA TYR A 84 -6.44 18.87 -4.07
C TYR A 84 -5.86 18.10 -2.89
N ILE A 85 -6.14 16.80 -2.89
CA ILE A 85 -5.45 15.78 -2.08
C ILE A 85 -4.47 15.07 -2.98
N LEU A 86 -3.20 14.91 -2.57
CA LEU A 86 -2.23 14.03 -3.21
C LEU A 86 -2.12 12.73 -2.39
N ASP A 87 -2.36 11.60 -3.04
CA ASP A 87 -2.14 10.26 -2.48
C ASP A 87 -0.82 9.71 -3.03
N CYS A 88 0.28 9.83 -2.26
CA CYS A 88 1.62 9.42 -2.64
C CYS A 88 1.80 7.92 -2.42
N GLY A 89 2.25 7.20 -3.46
CA GLY A 89 2.33 5.74 -3.44
C GLY A 89 0.95 5.12 -3.38
N SER A 90 0.07 5.55 -4.29
CA SER A 90 -1.34 5.12 -4.32
C SER A 90 -1.49 3.60 -4.46
N GLY A 91 -0.44 2.88 -4.90
CA GLY A 91 -0.44 1.45 -5.07
C GLY A 91 -1.57 0.99 -5.97
N THR A 92 -2.35 0.02 -5.53
CA THR A 92 -3.52 -0.49 -6.24
C THR A 92 -4.76 0.41 -6.15
N GLY A 93 -4.65 1.58 -5.50
CA GLY A 93 -5.70 2.62 -5.45
C GLY A 93 -6.83 2.37 -4.46
N LYS A 94 -6.65 1.55 -3.42
CA LYS A 94 -7.69 1.29 -2.40
C LYS A 94 -8.02 2.54 -1.58
N HIS A 95 -7.02 3.21 -0.99
CA HIS A 95 -7.24 4.46 -0.26
C HIS A 95 -7.80 5.55 -1.18
N TYR A 96 -7.24 5.69 -2.39
CA TYR A 96 -7.75 6.61 -3.40
C TYR A 96 -9.25 6.46 -3.64
N GLN A 97 -9.74 5.23 -3.81
CA GLN A 97 -11.15 4.93 -4.06
C GLN A 97 -12.05 5.47 -2.95
N TYR A 98 -11.70 5.22 -1.68
CA TYR A 98 -12.48 5.69 -0.53
C TYR A 98 -12.37 7.20 -0.32
N LEU A 99 -11.20 7.79 -0.54
CA LEU A 99 -11.00 9.24 -0.46
C LEU A 99 -11.83 9.97 -1.51
N ASN A 100 -11.82 9.46 -2.75
CA ASN A 100 -12.56 10.07 -3.85
C ASN A 100 -14.09 9.98 -3.67
N SER A 101 -14.58 8.93 -2.98
CA SER A 101 -15.99 8.75 -2.64
C SER A 101 -16.41 9.47 -1.34
N GLY A 102 -15.45 9.94 -0.54
CA GLY A 102 -15.68 10.46 0.82
C GLY A 102 -16.34 11.85 0.92
N ASN A 103 -16.75 12.44 -0.20
CA ASN A 103 -17.44 13.73 -0.25
C ASN A 103 -16.74 14.85 0.54
N THR A 104 -15.42 14.97 0.34
CA THR A 104 -14.60 16.03 0.94
C THR A 104 -14.74 17.38 0.21
N GLY A 105 -15.34 17.39 -0.97
CA GLY A 105 -15.32 18.53 -1.88
C GLY A 105 -13.97 18.76 -2.58
N LEU A 106 -13.00 17.86 -2.37
CA LEU A 106 -11.65 17.97 -2.91
C LEU A 106 -11.42 16.93 -4.02
N SER A 107 -10.61 17.31 -5.00
CA SER A 107 -10.16 16.37 -6.04
C SER A 107 -8.94 15.57 -5.53
N VAL A 108 -8.98 14.24 -5.68
CA VAL A 108 -7.86 13.37 -5.33
C VAL A 108 -6.99 13.13 -6.56
N ILE A 109 -5.67 13.21 -6.41
CA ILE A 109 -4.68 12.85 -7.41
C ILE A 109 -3.79 11.76 -6.81
N GLY A 110 -3.71 10.60 -7.48
CA GLY A 110 -2.78 9.54 -7.12
C GLY A 110 -1.40 9.78 -7.74
N LEU A 111 -0.36 9.39 -7.04
CA LEU A 111 1.02 9.32 -7.52
C LEU A 111 1.57 7.92 -7.25
N GLU A 112 2.01 7.23 -8.31
CA GLU A 112 2.57 5.88 -8.21
C GLU A 112 3.75 5.74 -9.16
N ARG A 113 4.78 5.00 -8.74
CA ARG A 113 5.97 4.76 -9.58
C ARG A 113 5.95 3.38 -10.26
N SER A 114 5.28 2.39 -9.65
CA SER A 114 5.20 1.04 -10.17
C SER A 114 4.11 0.92 -11.24
N GLN A 115 4.50 0.56 -12.47
CA GLN A 115 3.55 0.32 -13.55
C GLN A 115 2.59 -0.83 -13.20
N ALA A 116 3.09 -1.89 -12.54
CA ALA A 116 2.27 -3.02 -12.15
C ALA A 116 1.15 -2.65 -11.15
N MET A 117 1.43 -1.73 -10.22
CA MET A 117 0.42 -1.18 -9.31
C MET A 117 -0.53 -0.23 -10.03
N ALA A 118 -0.01 0.63 -10.90
CA ALA A 118 -0.78 1.57 -11.69
C ALA A 118 -1.80 0.89 -12.61
N ASP A 119 -1.44 -0.25 -13.21
CA ASP A 119 -2.35 -1.04 -14.04
C ASP A 119 -3.58 -1.49 -13.24
N ILE A 120 -3.40 -1.90 -11.99
CA ILE A 120 -4.48 -2.31 -11.09
C ILE A 120 -5.28 -1.10 -10.60
N PHE A 121 -4.59 -0.01 -10.28
CA PHE A 121 -5.23 1.26 -9.93
C PHE A 121 -6.22 1.70 -11.02
N ASN A 122 -5.80 1.68 -12.29
CA ASN A 122 -6.61 2.11 -13.41
C ASN A 122 -7.85 1.22 -13.63
N VAL A 123 -7.72 -0.09 -13.37
CA VAL A 123 -8.86 -1.02 -13.41
C VAL A 123 -9.85 -0.72 -12.26
N ARG A 124 -9.35 -0.44 -11.05
CA ARG A 124 -10.17 -0.14 -9.87
C ARG A 124 -10.83 1.24 -9.95
N ASN A 125 -10.11 2.22 -10.47
CA ASN A 125 -10.50 3.62 -10.52
C ASN A 125 -10.48 4.13 -11.98
N PRO A 126 -11.39 3.68 -12.86
CA PRO A 126 -11.32 3.97 -14.29
C PRO A 126 -11.43 5.45 -14.65
N THR A 127 -12.01 6.27 -13.76
CA THR A 127 -12.07 7.74 -13.89
C THR A 127 -11.09 8.46 -12.96
N GLY A 128 -10.22 7.69 -12.27
CA GLY A 128 -9.26 8.20 -11.32
C GLY A 128 -8.15 8.99 -12.00
N LYS A 129 -7.60 9.96 -11.30
CA LYS A 129 -6.43 10.74 -11.75
C LYS A 129 -5.18 10.15 -11.13
N LEU A 130 -4.41 9.42 -11.92
CA LEU A 130 -3.12 8.86 -11.54
C LEU A 130 -2.00 9.51 -12.34
N ILE A 131 -0.93 9.89 -11.64
CA ILE A 131 0.32 10.37 -12.24
C ILE A 131 1.40 9.33 -11.98
N MET A 132 2.09 8.90 -13.05
CA MET A 132 3.27 8.07 -12.92
C MET A 132 4.46 8.93 -12.53
N GLY A 133 5.11 8.60 -11.41
CA GLY A 133 6.27 9.37 -10.95
C GLY A 133 6.80 8.93 -9.60
N ASP A 134 7.98 9.46 -9.27
CA ASP A 134 8.67 9.18 -8.00
C ASP A 134 8.61 10.39 -7.08
N ILE A 135 8.25 10.21 -5.82
CA ILE A 135 8.14 11.28 -4.81
C ILE A 135 9.45 12.05 -4.56
N ARG A 136 10.59 11.49 -5.02
CA ARG A 136 11.91 12.15 -4.97
C ARG A 136 12.11 13.19 -6.06
N ASN A 137 11.27 13.18 -7.10
CA ASN A 137 11.39 14.14 -8.22
C ASN A 137 10.71 15.46 -7.84
N GLU A 138 11.49 16.50 -7.64
CA GLU A 138 11.04 17.84 -7.26
C GLU A 138 10.17 18.53 -8.32
N ASN A 139 10.35 18.15 -9.58
CA ASN A 139 9.68 18.80 -10.72
C ASN A 139 8.31 18.19 -11.07
N LEU A 140 7.77 17.30 -10.24
CA LEU A 140 6.48 16.64 -10.52
C LEU A 140 5.29 17.58 -10.40
N PHE A 141 5.34 18.51 -9.45
CA PHE A 141 4.23 19.40 -9.17
C PHE A 141 4.69 20.84 -8.92
N GLU A 142 3.81 21.76 -9.24
CA GLU A 142 3.97 23.17 -8.90
C GLU A 142 3.91 23.38 -7.38
N SER A 143 4.51 24.48 -6.94
CA SER A 143 4.45 24.90 -5.55
C SER A 143 3.00 25.16 -5.11
N GLU A 144 2.70 24.82 -3.84
CA GLU A 144 1.43 25.13 -3.19
C GLU A 144 0.17 24.60 -3.89
N LYS A 145 0.31 23.44 -4.57
CA LYS A 145 -0.78 22.82 -5.31
C LYS A 145 -1.78 22.06 -4.42
N PHE A 146 -1.28 21.39 -3.36
CA PHE A 146 -2.08 20.48 -2.56
C PHE A 146 -2.44 21.05 -1.20
N SER A 147 -3.68 20.85 -0.77
CA SER A 147 -4.13 21.15 0.59
C SER A 147 -3.72 20.05 1.57
N TYR A 148 -3.72 18.82 1.09
CA TYR A 148 -3.33 17.64 1.87
C TYR A 148 -2.45 16.74 1.02
N ILE A 149 -1.39 16.22 1.63
CA ILE A 149 -0.55 15.16 1.06
C ILE A 149 -0.63 13.96 1.99
N LEU A 150 -0.96 12.81 1.41
CA LEU A 150 -1.00 11.53 2.10
C LEU A 150 0.23 10.72 1.68
N CYS A 151 0.93 10.15 2.66
CA CYS A 151 2.03 9.21 2.45
C CYS A 151 1.78 8.01 3.36
N LEU A 152 0.94 7.09 2.88
CA LEU A 152 0.39 6.01 3.68
C LEU A 152 1.18 4.72 3.54
N LYS A 153 0.95 3.79 4.46
CA LYS A 153 1.60 2.48 4.53
C LYS A 153 3.12 2.64 4.43
N GLU A 154 3.79 1.77 3.71
CA GLU A 154 5.26 1.72 3.61
C GLU A 154 5.85 2.70 2.59
N THR A 155 5.07 3.60 1.98
CA THR A 155 5.51 4.46 0.87
C THR A 155 6.79 5.24 1.16
N LEU A 156 6.89 5.93 2.31
CA LEU A 156 8.11 6.64 2.69
C LEU A 156 9.28 5.68 2.89
N TYR A 157 9.01 4.53 3.51
CA TYR A 157 10.02 3.59 3.99
C TYR A 157 10.69 2.78 2.88
N HIS A 158 10.09 2.71 1.70
CA HIS A 158 10.74 2.17 0.48
C HIS A 158 11.89 3.04 -0.05
N ASN A 159 12.11 4.20 0.55
CA ASN A 159 13.19 5.13 0.18
C ASN A 159 14.29 5.11 1.25
N SER A 160 15.52 5.39 0.84
CA SER A 160 16.64 5.48 1.79
C SER A 160 16.46 6.67 2.75
N MET A 161 17.04 6.58 3.95
CA MET A 161 17.03 7.70 4.91
C MET A 161 17.63 8.99 4.32
N ASN A 162 18.56 8.85 3.37
CA ASN A 162 19.19 10.00 2.70
C ASN A 162 18.19 10.73 1.79
N ASP A 163 17.24 9.98 1.18
CA ASP A 163 16.22 10.55 0.29
C ASP A 163 15.11 11.27 1.06
N TRP A 164 14.94 10.99 2.37
CA TRP A 164 13.81 11.53 3.14
C TRP A 164 13.80 13.05 3.21
N ASN A 165 14.97 13.71 3.28
CA ASN A 165 15.02 15.18 3.23
C ASN A 165 14.46 15.73 1.93
N THR A 166 14.86 15.14 0.80
CA THR A 166 14.34 15.51 -0.53
C THR A 166 12.84 15.29 -0.60
N ILE A 167 12.36 14.12 -0.16
CA ILE A 167 10.93 13.79 -0.18
C ILE A 167 10.12 14.75 0.70
N LEU A 168 10.54 15.00 1.94
CA LEU A 168 9.85 15.89 2.85
C LEU A 168 9.90 17.35 2.38
N SER A 169 11.02 17.78 1.76
CA SER A 169 11.13 19.08 1.11
C SER A 169 10.17 19.21 -0.08
N ASN A 170 10.02 18.16 -0.89
CA ASN A 170 9.05 18.13 -1.98
C ASN A 170 7.62 18.24 -1.43
N PHE A 171 7.28 17.48 -0.39
CA PHE A 171 5.98 17.59 0.25
C PHE A 171 5.72 18.99 0.80
N TYR A 172 6.73 19.60 1.43
CA TYR A 172 6.66 20.97 1.92
C TYR A 172 6.41 21.96 0.77
N PHE A 173 7.14 21.83 -0.34
CA PHE A 173 7.01 22.70 -1.51
C PHE A 173 5.64 22.55 -2.18
N TRP A 174 5.13 21.32 -2.33
CA TRP A 174 3.86 21.04 -2.98
C TRP A 174 2.63 21.38 -2.14
N LEU A 175 2.78 21.44 -0.81
CA LEU A 175 1.70 21.80 0.10
C LEU A 175 1.43 23.32 0.09
N LYS A 176 0.14 23.66 0.05
CA LYS A 176 -0.31 25.04 0.29
C LYS A 176 0.14 25.55 1.66
N PRO A 177 0.23 26.88 1.87
CA PRO A 177 0.38 27.43 3.20
C PRO A 177 -0.70 26.88 4.15
N SER A 178 -0.30 26.46 5.35
CA SER A 178 -1.18 25.77 6.32
C SER A 178 -1.76 24.44 5.85
N GLY A 179 -1.25 23.85 4.77
CA GLY A 179 -1.59 22.49 4.35
C GLY A 179 -1.09 21.42 5.30
N TYR A 180 -1.55 20.20 5.11
CA TYR A 180 -1.27 19.10 6.01
C TYR A 180 -0.61 17.92 5.29
N LEU A 181 0.41 17.35 5.95
CA LEU A 181 0.98 16.05 5.63
C LEU A 181 0.35 14.99 6.57
N ILE A 182 -0.18 13.94 6.00
CA ILE A 182 -0.77 12.81 6.71
C ILE A 182 0.06 11.57 6.37
N ILE A 183 0.66 10.94 7.37
CA ILE A 183 1.64 9.89 7.14
C ILE A 183 1.50 8.78 8.18
N HIS A 184 1.73 7.53 7.76
CA HIS A 184 1.91 6.42 8.69
C HIS A 184 3.32 6.44 9.29
N VAL A 185 3.37 6.36 10.63
CA VAL A 185 4.62 6.24 11.39
C VAL A 185 4.69 4.84 12.00
N PHE A 186 5.64 4.04 11.54
CA PHE A 186 5.82 2.65 11.99
C PHE A 186 6.64 2.56 13.26
N ASP A 187 6.29 1.58 14.10
CA ASP A 187 7.13 1.15 15.20
C ASP A 187 7.85 -0.15 14.81
N ARG A 188 9.15 -0.03 14.53
CA ARG A 188 10.00 -1.17 14.14
C ARG A 188 10.05 -2.32 15.14
N ASN A 189 9.69 -2.08 16.40
CA ASN A 189 9.69 -3.11 17.45
C ASN A 189 8.43 -3.97 17.42
N ASN A 190 7.37 -3.49 16.74
CA ASN A 190 6.05 -4.11 16.71
C ASN A 190 5.61 -4.49 15.28
N LEU A 191 6.54 -4.66 14.33
CA LEU A 191 6.20 -5.04 12.96
C LEU A 191 5.48 -6.39 12.94
N ASP A 192 4.25 -6.39 12.43
CA ASP A 192 3.42 -7.60 12.30
C ASP A 192 3.62 -8.21 10.90
N PRO A 193 4.03 -9.48 10.80
CA PRO A 193 4.10 -10.16 9.52
C PRO A 193 2.75 -10.69 9.01
N ALA A 194 1.68 -10.53 9.78
CA ALA A 194 0.38 -11.13 9.51
C ALA A 194 -0.52 -10.16 8.70
N PRO A 195 -0.51 -10.22 7.35
CA PRO A 195 -1.34 -9.32 6.54
C PRO A 195 -2.84 -9.61 6.65
N LEU A 196 -3.21 -10.79 7.16
CA LEU A 196 -4.61 -11.21 7.31
C LEU A 196 -4.86 -11.85 8.69
N ASN A 197 -6.06 -11.61 9.24
CA ASN A 197 -6.49 -12.22 10.51
C ASN A 197 -6.53 -13.75 10.51
N MET A 198 -6.55 -14.38 9.32
CA MET A 198 -6.58 -15.85 9.14
C MET A 198 -5.19 -16.45 8.97
N SER A 199 -4.12 -15.69 9.11
CA SER A 199 -2.76 -16.19 8.97
C SER A 199 -2.38 -17.09 10.14
N LEU A 200 -1.74 -18.22 9.82
CA LEU A 200 -1.12 -19.08 10.80
C LEU A 200 0.25 -18.53 11.17
N LEU A 201 0.43 -18.13 12.43
CA LEU A 201 1.73 -17.67 12.93
C LEU A 201 2.61 -18.85 13.33
N ARG A 202 3.82 -18.93 12.78
CA ARG A 202 4.80 -19.97 13.07
C ARG A 202 6.17 -19.34 13.38
N LYS A 203 6.86 -19.83 14.39
CA LYS A 203 8.27 -19.48 14.64
C LYS A 203 9.20 -20.47 13.96
N ASP A 204 10.20 -19.95 13.25
CA ASP A 204 11.28 -20.76 12.68
C ASP A 204 12.43 -21.03 13.69
N ALA A 205 13.45 -21.78 13.25
CA ALA A 205 14.64 -22.08 14.07
C ALA A 205 15.43 -20.83 14.51
N LYS A 206 15.29 -19.69 13.80
CA LYS A 206 15.88 -18.40 14.14
C LYS A 206 14.96 -17.51 14.97
N LYS A 207 13.85 -18.09 15.49
CA LYS A 207 12.81 -17.41 16.27
C LYS A 207 12.06 -16.29 15.53
N ARG A 208 12.16 -16.23 14.19
CA ARG A 208 11.38 -15.30 13.38
C ARG A 208 9.92 -15.74 13.35
N VAL A 209 9.01 -14.78 13.44
CA VAL A 209 7.58 -15.04 13.31
C VAL A 209 7.21 -15.01 11.83
N HIS A 210 6.74 -16.11 11.32
CA HIS A 210 6.20 -16.26 9.97
C HIS A 210 4.69 -16.17 10.01
N SER A 211 4.11 -15.47 9.05
CA SER A 211 2.68 -15.42 8.77
C SER A 211 2.38 -16.25 7.53
N ILE A 212 1.73 -17.39 7.72
CA ILE A 212 1.41 -18.32 6.63
C ILE A 212 -0.08 -18.27 6.34
N THR A 213 -0.43 -17.94 5.11
CA THR A 213 -1.82 -17.91 4.63
C THR A 213 -1.96 -18.78 3.38
N ASN A 214 -2.93 -19.71 3.40
CA ASN A 214 -3.25 -20.54 2.25
C ASN A 214 -4.42 -19.94 1.48
N PHE A 215 -4.19 -19.73 0.19
CA PHE A 215 -5.21 -19.37 -0.80
C PHE A 215 -5.51 -20.58 -1.69
N PRO A 216 -6.61 -20.57 -2.45
CA PRO A 216 -6.96 -21.71 -3.31
C PRO A 216 -5.86 -22.09 -4.33
N THR A 217 -5.11 -21.12 -4.83
CA THR A 217 -4.12 -21.30 -5.90
C THR A 217 -2.67 -21.17 -5.44
N PHE A 218 -2.43 -20.58 -4.28
CA PHE A 218 -1.07 -20.37 -3.75
C PHE A 218 -1.07 -20.29 -2.23
N MET A 219 0.11 -20.44 -1.65
CA MET A 219 0.41 -20.12 -0.25
C MET A 219 1.26 -18.86 -0.20
N HIS A 220 0.98 -17.98 0.74
CA HIS A 220 1.84 -16.85 1.11
C HIS A 220 2.49 -17.11 2.47
N ASP A 221 3.79 -16.86 2.57
CA ASP A 221 4.56 -16.90 3.82
C ASP A 221 5.37 -15.62 3.92
N GLY A 222 5.06 -14.79 4.91
CA GLY A 222 5.69 -13.50 5.15
C GLY A 222 6.37 -13.42 6.51
N TRP A 223 7.54 -12.74 6.58
CA TRP A 223 8.22 -12.46 7.86
C TRP A 223 9.12 -11.25 7.79
N TRP A 224 9.33 -10.63 8.96
CA TRP A 224 10.25 -9.51 9.12
C TRP A 224 11.63 -9.95 9.62
N GLU A 225 12.67 -9.27 9.11
CA GLU A 225 14.04 -9.33 9.63
C GLU A 225 14.54 -7.92 9.90
N THR A 226 15.00 -7.65 11.13
CA THR A 226 15.66 -6.39 11.46
C THR A 226 17.12 -6.47 11.06
N ARG A 227 17.59 -5.52 10.24
CA ARG A 227 18.96 -5.42 9.75
C ARG A 227 19.60 -4.10 10.19
N GLY A 228 20.36 -4.14 11.28
CA GLY A 228 20.99 -2.95 11.84
C GLY A 228 19.97 -1.99 12.50
N LYS A 229 20.35 -0.70 12.58
CA LYS A 229 19.58 0.30 13.35
C LYS A 229 18.42 0.93 12.58
N THR A 230 18.42 0.88 11.25
CA THR A 230 17.49 1.64 10.41
C THR A 230 16.79 0.80 9.36
N ILE A 231 17.29 -0.41 9.04
CA ILE A 231 16.71 -1.25 8.00
C ILE A 231 15.91 -2.38 8.62
N CYS A 232 14.70 -2.58 8.12
CA CYS A 232 13.90 -3.78 8.29
C CYS A 232 13.68 -4.41 6.93
N GLN A 233 13.77 -5.73 6.82
CA GLN A 233 13.52 -6.45 5.59
C GLN A 233 12.24 -7.28 5.77
N TYR A 234 11.25 -7.01 4.93
CA TYR A 234 10.10 -7.89 4.77
C TYR A 234 10.40 -8.92 3.69
N ASN A 235 10.29 -10.17 4.03
CA ASN A 235 10.51 -11.30 3.14
C ASN A 235 9.19 -11.98 2.88
N GLU A 236 8.93 -12.35 1.63
CA GLU A 236 7.71 -13.01 1.21
C GLU A 236 8.01 -14.19 0.29
N ILE A 237 7.33 -15.30 0.50
CA ILE A 237 7.33 -16.44 -0.42
C ILE A 237 5.90 -16.65 -0.90
N PHE A 238 5.72 -16.61 -2.21
CA PHE A 238 4.53 -17.11 -2.88
C PHE A 238 4.83 -18.51 -3.42
N ALA A 239 4.05 -19.49 -3.01
CA ALA A 239 4.20 -20.89 -3.41
C ALA A 239 2.94 -21.36 -4.11
N LEU A 240 3.06 -21.67 -5.42
CA LEU A 240 1.94 -22.11 -6.25
C LEU A 240 1.56 -23.55 -5.92
N HIS A 241 0.27 -23.82 -5.81
CA HIS A 241 -0.26 -25.15 -5.65
C HIS A 241 -0.56 -25.80 -7.01
N GLY A 242 -0.13 -27.05 -7.20
CA GLY A 242 -0.58 -27.88 -8.31
C GLY A 242 -1.98 -28.46 -8.06
N ALA A 243 -2.51 -29.15 -9.05
CA ALA A 243 -3.84 -29.80 -8.96
C ALA A 243 -3.94 -30.85 -7.83
N ASP A 244 -2.81 -31.43 -7.43
CA ASP A 244 -2.69 -32.37 -6.31
C ASP A 244 -2.49 -31.69 -4.94
N GLY A 245 -2.55 -30.37 -4.89
CA GLY A 245 -2.31 -29.57 -3.69
C GLY A 245 -0.85 -29.44 -3.27
N LYS A 246 0.10 -30.02 -4.01
CA LYS A 246 1.52 -29.89 -3.71
C LYS A 246 2.07 -28.59 -4.28
N ILE A 247 3.08 -28.03 -3.60
CA ILE A 247 3.79 -26.85 -4.07
C ILE A 247 4.61 -27.21 -5.31
N THR A 248 4.33 -26.55 -6.42
CA THR A 248 5.00 -26.78 -7.70
C THR A 248 6.07 -25.74 -8.00
N LYS A 249 5.82 -24.47 -7.63
CA LYS A 249 6.71 -23.34 -7.90
C LYS A 249 6.77 -22.38 -6.72
N LYS A 250 7.87 -21.64 -6.57
CA LYS A 250 8.03 -20.63 -5.51
C LYS A 250 8.66 -19.37 -6.10
N ARG A 251 8.16 -18.23 -5.62
CA ARG A 251 8.72 -16.90 -5.86
C ARG A 251 9.04 -16.25 -4.52
N HIS A 252 10.24 -15.66 -4.40
CA HIS A 252 10.69 -15.00 -3.19
C HIS A 252 10.92 -13.52 -3.45
N TYR A 253 10.21 -12.66 -2.73
CA TYR A 253 10.39 -11.22 -2.74
C TYR A 253 11.06 -10.77 -1.45
N LYS A 254 11.86 -9.71 -1.56
CA LYS A 254 12.58 -9.08 -0.44
C LYS A 254 12.43 -7.57 -0.52
N HIS A 255 11.77 -7.00 0.45
CA HIS A 255 11.57 -5.56 0.54
C HIS A 255 12.48 -5.00 1.64
N ASN A 256 13.46 -4.19 1.27
CA ASN A 256 14.28 -3.47 2.23
C ASN A 256 13.63 -2.13 2.52
N LEU A 257 13.22 -1.93 3.78
CA LEU A 257 12.55 -0.72 4.21
C LEU A 257 13.43 0.03 5.22
N SER A 258 13.52 1.34 5.06
CA SER A 258 14.20 2.23 6.01
C SER A 258 13.23 2.56 7.14
N ILE A 259 13.22 1.74 8.21
CA ILE A 259 12.37 1.95 9.39
C ILE A 259 13.28 2.21 10.60
N PRO A 260 13.70 3.45 10.83
CA PRO A 260 14.46 3.83 12.02
C PRO A 260 13.56 3.80 13.27
N PRO A 261 14.11 3.99 14.48
CA PRO A 261 13.30 4.19 15.68
C PRO A 261 12.28 5.31 15.50
N LYS A 262 11.09 5.14 16.08
CA LYS A 262 9.94 6.04 15.90
C LYS A 262 10.26 7.50 16.24
N ASP A 263 11.01 7.75 17.31
CA ASP A 263 11.48 9.08 17.70
C ASP A 263 12.29 9.75 16.58
N LYS A 264 13.13 8.99 15.87
CA LYS A 264 13.93 9.47 14.74
C LYS A 264 13.08 9.78 13.51
N ILE A 265 12.00 9.02 13.27
CA ILE A 265 11.03 9.33 12.22
C ILE A 265 10.36 10.68 12.51
N MET A 266 9.86 10.84 13.74
CA MET A 266 9.17 12.06 14.17
C MET A 266 10.09 13.29 14.13
N GLU A 267 11.32 13.16 14.65
CA GLU A 267 12.36 14.19 14.62
C GLU A 267 12.61 14.65 13.17
N LYS A 268 12.78 13.69 12.25
CA LYS A 268 13.05 13.96 10.83
C LYS A 268 11.93 14.74 10.15
N ILE A 269 10.67 14.42 10.45
CA ILE A 269 9.51 15.13 9.89
C ILE A 269 9.45 16.57 10.43
N VAL A 270 9.70 16.74 11.76
CA VAL A 270 9.68 18.06 12.41
C VAL A 270 10.82 18.96 11.92
N GLU A 271 12.03 18.42 11.71
CA GLU A 271 13.17 19.14 11.12
C GLU A 271 12.88 19.69 9.71
N ASN A 272 11.96 19.08 8.99
CA ASN A 272 11.53 19.53 7.67
C ASN A 272 10.31 20.47 7.71
N TYR A 273 10.16 21.25 8.80
CA TYR A 273 9.15 22.30 8.98
C TYR A 273 7.70 21.78 9.04
N PHE A 274 7.49 20.59 9.62
CA PHE A 274 6.18 20.07 9.92
C PHE A 274 5.93 20.05 11.42
N LYS A 275 4.76 20.50 11.85
CA LYS A 275 4.32 20.46 13.25
C LYS A 275 3.29 19.35 13.43
N LEU A 276 3.53 18.43 14.34
CA LEU A 276 2.55 17.42 14.71
C LEU A 276 1.29 18.07 15.32
N ILE A 277 0.14 17.65 14.83
CA ILE A 277 -1.19 18.14 15.27
C ILE A 277 -1.95 17.04 15.99
N GLU A 278 -1.98 15.83 15.42
CA GLU A 278 -2.79 14.72 15.92
C GLU A 278 -2.13 13.38 15.61
N ILE A 279 -2.34 12.38 16.45
CA ILE A 279 -1.95 10.99 16.24
C ILE A 279 -3.21 10.14 16.41
N LYS A 280 -3.48 9.25 15.47
CA LYS A 280 -4.51 8.22 15.59
C LYS A 280 -3.88 6.84 15.66
N LYS A 281 -4.29 6.10 16.67
CA LYS A 281 -4.01 4.67 16.82
C LYS A 281 -5.29 3.92 16.48
N PHE A 282 -5.13 2.80 15.81
CA PHE A 282 -6.25 1.93 15.49
C PHE A 282 -6.23 0.76 16.48
N ASP A 283 -6.96 0.91 17.59
CA ASP A 283 -7.12 -0.13 18.60
C ASP A 283 -8.25 -1.07 18.16
N GLY A 284 -7.96 -2.37 18.05
CA GLY A 284 -8.99 -3.39 17.94
C GLY A 284 -8.88 -4.41 16.81
N ASP A 285 -8.29 -4.08 15.67
CA ASP A 285 -8.01 -5.04 14.59
C ASP A 285 -6.51 -5.08 14.32
N LYS A 286 -5.77 -5.82 15.12
CA LYS A 286 -4.38 -6.33 14.99
C LYS A 286 -3.30 -5.49 14.26
N ILE A 287 -3.57 -4.26 13.80
CA ILE A 287 -2.58 -3.42 13.13
C ILE A 287 -2.09 -2.38 14.15
N THR A 288 -1.17 -2.81 15.00
CA THR A 288 -0.53 -1.95 16.02
C THR A 288 0.89 -1.52 15.63
N ASP A 289 1.33 -1.86 14.44
CA ASP A 289 2.70 -1.59 14.00
C ASP A 289 2.91 -0.16 13.49
N HIS A 290 1.82 0.57 13.23
CA HIS A 290 1.89 1.96 12.78
C HIS A 290 0.78 2.84 13.38
N GLU A 291 1.04 4.15 13.34
CA GLU A 291 0.12 5.20 13.75
C GLU A 291 -0.11 6.16 12.58
N LEU A 292 -1.33 6.67 12.44
CA LEU A 292 -1.64 7.73 11.48
C LEU A 292 -1.35 9.09 12.13
N CYS A 293 -0.34 9.77 11.62
CA CYS A 293 0.13 11.05 12.14
C CYS A 293 -0.22 12.19 11.19
N PHE A 294 -0.77 13.27 11.76
CA PHE A 294 -1.21 14.47 11.06
C PHE A 294 -0.29 15.63 11.39
N PHE A 295 0.38 16.15 10.38
CA PHE A 295 1.32 17.25 10.53
C PHE A 295 0.84 18.47 9.73
N LYS A 296 1.06 19.65 10.28
CA LYS A 296 0.79 20.93 9.61
C LYS A 296 2.07 21.53 9.08
N LYS A 297 2.06 22.01 7.82
CA LYS A 297 3.13 22.84 7.26
C LYS A 297 3.29 24.10 8.10
N GLN A 298 4.50 24.35 8.60
CA GLN A 298 4.85 25.58 9.29
C GLN A 298 5.27 26.67 8.29
N LYS A 299 5.17 27.94 8.70
CA LYS A 299 5.82 29.03 7.97
C LYS A 299 7.33 28.96 8.24
N ASN A 300 8.14 29.11 7.20
CA ASN A 300 9.55 29.44 7.31
C ASN A 300 9.70 30.89 7.74
#